data_e0d416abdbf02e757825eef017d4683a
#
_entry.id   e0d416abdbf02e757825eef017d4683a
#
_cell.length_a   1.000
_cell.length_b   1.000
_cell.length_c   1.000
_cell.angle_alpha   90.00
_cell.angle_beta   90.00
_cell.angle_gamma   90.00
#
_symmetry.space_group_name_H-M   'P 1'
#
loop_
_entity.id
_entity.type
_entity.pdbx_description
1 polymer ?
#
loop_
_entity_poly.entity_id
_entity_poly.type
_entity_poly.pdbx_seq_one_letter_code
_entity_poly.pdbx_strand_id
1 'polypeptide(L)'
;MSRIKGVKRLTDNRFLNLYELDARQRNGEAIRYYVSSRARSTEDLKAVSGQRRADGVIMYGVYGENRDRLVLIRQYRYPLGDYIYEFPAGLVEPGEDVREAGIREMFEETGMTFTPREGGDFERPFFTTVGMTDESCAMVFGYCEGEPSNANQEAAEDIQVVLADRDECRRILKEENVAIMPAYMIMHFLNSAGDPLEFLNSAEF
;
A
#
# COMPACT_ATOMS: atom_id res chain seq x y z
N MET A 1 21.86 2.36 -20.92
CA MET A 1 21.03 3.33 -21.68
C MET A 1 19.56 3.00 -21.43
N SER A 2 18.73 4.03 -21.18
CA SER A 2 17.28 3.84 -21.04
C SER A 2 16.68 3.24 -22.31
N ARG A 3 15.80 2.24 -22.14
CA ARG A 3 15.02 1.67 -23.25
C ARG A 3 13.84 2.56 -23.65
N ILE A 4 13.44 3.52 -22.81
CA ILE A 4 12.38 4.48 -23.10
C ILE A 4 12.96 5.60 -23.93
N LYS A 5 12.33 5.89 -25.07
CA LYS A 5 12.75 6.89 -26.07
C LYS A 5 11.85 8.12 -26.07
N GLY A 6 10.60 7.95 -25.67
CA GLY A 6 9.64 9.03 -25.58
C GLY A 6 8.46 8.66 -24.69
N VAL A 7 7.78 9.66 -24.19
CA VAL A 7 6.59 9.52 -23.35
C VAL A 7 5.52 10.47 -23.85
N LYS A 8 4.29 10.01 -23.89
CA LYS A 8 3.11 10.82 -24.24
C LYS A 8 2.02 10.60 -23.21
N ARG A 9 1.51 11.68 -22.63
CA ARG A 9 0.31 11.66 -21.80
C ARG A 9 -0.92 11.51 -22.70
N LEU A 10 -1.78 10.53 -22.40
CA LEU A 10 -2.96 10.22 -23.19
C LEU A 10 -4.26 10.76 -22.58
N THR A 11 -4.30 10.95 -21.28
CA THR A 11 -5.48 11.46 -20.55
C THR A 11 -5.10 12.66 -19.69
N ASP A 12 -6.12 13.44 -19.27
CA ASP A 12 -5.95 14.58 -18.38
C ASP A 12 -6.96 14.51 -17.23
N ASN A 13 -6.87 13.43 -16.44
CA ASN A 13 -7.71 13.23 -15.28
C ASN A 13 -7.03 13.82 -14.02
N ARG A 14 -7.84 14.17 -13.03
CA ARG A 14 -7.37 14.83 -11.80
C ARG A 14 -6.37 13.98 -10.99
N PHE A 15 -6.58 12.66 -10.90
CA PHE A 15 -5.84 11.80 -9.96
C PHE A 15 -4.97 10.75 -10.63
N LEU A 16 -5.40 10.20 -11.77
CA LEU A 16 -4.74 9.08 -12.44
C LEU A 16 -4.78 9.30 -13.94
N ASN A 17 -3.63 9.20 -14.60
CA ASN A 17 -3.48 9.40 -16.02
C ASN A 17 -2.86 8.19 -16.72
N LEU A 18 -3.25 7.98 -17.97
CA LEU A 18 -2.64 7.00 -18.85
C LEU A 18 -1.54 7.66 -19.66
N TYR A 19 -0.39 6.98 -19.72
CA TYR A 19 0.77 7.37 -20.50
C TYR A 19 1.14 6.28 -21.50
N GLU A 20 1.56 6.69 -22.70
CA GLU A 20 2.17 5.83 -23.73
C GLU A 20 3.69 6.02 -23.68
N LEU A 21 4.44 4.94 -23.59
CA LEU A 21 5.89 4.91 -23.63
C LEU A 21 6.32 4.39 -25.02
N ASP A 22 7.09 5.17 -25.79
CA ASP A 22 7.88 4.65 -26.91
C ASP A 22 9.12 3.98 -26.34
N ALA A 23 9.19 2.68 -26.44
CA ALA A 23 10.27 1.91 -25.84
C ALA A 23 10.93 0.96 -26.84
N ARG A 24 12.04 0.35 -26.41
CA ARG A 24 12.76 -0.68 -27.18
C ARG A 24 12.78 -1.98 -26.41
N GLN A 25 12.42 -3.06 -27.09
CA GLN A 25 12.57 -4.42 -26.59
C GLN A 25 14.04 -4.81 -26.44
N ARG A 26 14.30 -5.99 -25.87
CA ARG A 26 15.66 -6.50 -25.71
C ARG A 26 16.38 -6.71 -27.05
N ASN A 27 15.63 -7.09 -28.09
CA ASN A 27 16.12 -7.28 -29.45
C ASN A 27 16.28 -5.99 -30.25
N GLY A 28 15.95 -4.82 -29.68
CA GLY A 28 16.03 -3.50 -30.29
C GLY A 28 14.76 -3.05 -31.02
N GLU A 29 13.77 -3.91 -31.20
CA GLU A 29 12.51 -3.56 -31.85
C GLU A 29 11.73 -2.52 -31.03
N ALA A 30 10.99 -1.69 -31.74
CA ALA A 30 10.11 -0.70 -31.12
C ALA A 30 8.88 -1.37 -30.49
N ILE A 31 8.47 -0.88 -29.32
CA ILE A 31 7.23 -1.27 -28.66
C ILE A 31 6.56 -0.05 -28.05
N ARG A 32 5.24 -0.03 -28.07
CA ARG A 32 4.44 0.90 -27.27
C ARG A 32 3.98 0.20 -26.01
N TYR A 33 4.27 0.82 -24.87
CA TYR A 33 3.85 0.33 -23.56
C TYR A 33 2.97 1.37 -22.89
N TYR A 34 1.96 0.91 -22.17
CA TYR A 34 1.02 1.81 -21.51
C TYR A 34 1.17 1.65 -19.99
N VAL A 35 1.15 2.78 -19.30
CA VAL A 35 1.26 2.84 -17.84
C VAL A 35 0.26 3.83 -17.27
N SER A 36 -0.43 3.42 -16.20
CA SER A 36 -1.23 4.31 -15.38
C SER A 36 -0.33 4.96 -14.32
N SER A 37 -0.45 6.26 -14.11
CA SER A 37 0.38 6.97 -13.12
C SER A 37 -0.35 8.14 -12.49
N ARG A 38 0.00 8.46 -11.25
CA ARG A 38 -0.38 9.69 -10.56
C ARG A 38 0.48 10.90 -10.98
N ALA A 39 1.51 10.69 -11.78
CA ALA A 39 2.34 11.75 -12.33
C ALA A 39 1.47 12.82 -13.04
N ARG A 40 1.79 14.09 -12.83
CA ARG A 40 1.06 15.20 -13.43
C ARG A 40 1.62 15.61 -14.79
N SER A 41 2.88 15.29 -15.02
CA SER A 41 3.59 15.55 -16.27
C SER A 41 4.35 14.31 -16.76
N THR A 42 4.87 14.34 -17.97
CA THR A 42 5.72 13.28 -18.53
C THR A 42 7.05 13.18 -17.80
N GLU A 43 7.55 14.29 -17.29
CA GLU A 43 8.82 14.42 -16.56
C GLU A 43 8.74 13.78 -15.17
N ASP A 44 7.53 13.78 -14.55
CA ASP A 44 7.30 13.26 -13.20
C ASP A 44 7.18 11.73 -13.17
N LEU A 45 6.93 11.08 -14.31
CA LEU A 45 6.88 9.62 -14.38
C LEU A 45 8.15 9.00 -13.79
N LYS A 46 8.03 8.01 -12.92
CA LYS A 46 9.19 7.33 -12.32
C LYS A 46 10.14 6.74 -13.36
N ALA A 47 9.61 6.30 -14.49
CA ALA A 47 10.38 5.81 -15.63
C ALA A 47 11.26 6.89 -16.30
N VAL A 48 10.92 8.18 -16.16
CA VAL A 48 11.64 9.33 -16.71
C VAL A 48 12.47 10.01 -15.62
N SER A 49 11.84 10.38 -14.51
CA SER A 49 12.48 11.09 -13.39
C SER A 49 13.51 10.24 -12.65
N GLY A 50 13.35 8.93 -12.65
CA GLY A 50 14.15 8.02 -11.83
C GLY A 50 13.87 8.12 -10.33
N GLN A 51 12.86 8.86 -9.92
CA GLN A 51 12.49 9.01 -8.51
C GLN A 51 12.12 7.68 -7.88
N ARG A 52 12.52 7.51 -6.63
CA ARG A 52 12.27 6.31 -5.81
C ARG A 52 11.55 6.68 -4.50
N ARG A 53 10.68 7.70 -4.53
CA ARG A 53 9.83 8.04 -3.39
C ARG A 53 8.56 7.19 -3.44
N ALA A 54 8.07 6.78 -2.27
CA ALA A 54 6.78 6.14 -2.14
C ALA A 54 5.65 7.15 -2.45
N ASP A 55 4.62 6.70 -3.14
CA ASP A 55 3.41 7.49 -3.39
C ASP A 55 2.44 7.34 -2.23
N GLY A 56 2.48 6.19 -1.55
CA GLY A 56 1.63 5.87 -0.42
C GLY A 56 2.36 5.08 0.66
N VAL A 57 1.67 4.89 1.77
CA VAL A 57 2.09 4.08 2.91
C VAL A 57 1.02 3.04 3.22
N ILE A 58 1.45 1.85 3.63
CA ILE A 58 0.58 0.75 4.06
C ILE A 58 0.99 0.38 5.48
N MET A 59 0.02 0.31 6.39
CA MET A 59 0.28 0.06 7.80
C MET A 59 -0.05 -1.38 8.19
N TYR A 60 0.96 -2.14 8.61
CA TYR A 60 0.77 -3.43 9.25
C TYR A 60 0.61 -3.22 10.75
N GLY A 61 -0.65 -3.03 11.20
CA GLY A 61 -1.01 -2.79 12.58
C GLY A 61 -1.35 -4.07 13.33
N VAL A 62 -0.66 -4.33 14.43
CA VAL A 62 -0.95 -5.42 15.36
C VAL A 62 -1.67 -4.87 16.57
N TYR A 63 -2.79 -5.47 16.96
CA TYR A 63 -3.67 -5.01 18.01
C TYR A 63 -3.82 -6.03 19.14
N GLY A 64 -4.14 -5.51 20.34
CA GLY A 64 -4.43 -6.27 21.53
C GLY A 64 -3.23 -6.46 22.46
N GLU A 65 -3.49 -6.63 23.77
CA GLU A 65 -2.46 -6.85 24.78
C GLU A 65 -1.58 -8.09 24.46
N ASN A 66 -2.20 -9.11 23.88
CA ASN A 66 -1.52 -10.34 23.46
C ASN A 66 -0.95 -10.28 22.04
N ARG A 67 -1.12 -9.14 21.33
CA ARG A 67 -0.70 -8.97 19.92
C ARG A 67 -1.24 -10.06 19.00
N ASP A 68 -2.51 -10.40 19.20
CA ASP A 68 -3.17 -11.57 18.61
C ASP A 68 -4.17 -11.22 17.51
N ARG A 69 -4.27 -9.92 17.14
CA ARG A 69 -5.14 -9.44 16.07
C ARG A 69 -4.40 -8.52 15.12
N LEU A 70 -4.84 -8.54 13.85
CA LEU A 70 -4.45 -7.55 12.85
C LEU A 70 -5.54 -6.49 12.71
N VAL A 71 -5.12 -5.25 12.49
CA VAL A 71 -6.01 -4.19 12.04
C VAL A 71 -6.10 -4.27 10.52
N LEU A 72 -7.27 -4.68 10.04
CA LEU A 72 -7.61 -4.71 8.63
C LEU A 72 -8.74 -3.73 8.36
N ILE A 73 -8.89 -3.36 7.10
CA ILE A 73 -10.05 -2.62 6.62
C ILE A 73 -10.77 -3.45 5.55
N ARG A 74 -12.09 -3.34 5.51
CA ARG A 74 -12.93 -3.83 4.43
C ARG A 74 -13.50 -2.62 3.71
N GLN A 75 -12.97 -2.34 2.51
CA GLN A 75 -13.25 -1.13 1.76
C GLN A 75 -13.92 -1.45 0.42
N TYR A 76 -14.88 -0.61 0.02
CA TYR A 76 -15.45 -0.69 -1.33
C TYR A 76 -14.45 -0.13 -2.36
N ARG A 77 -14.09 -0.95 -3.35
CA ARG A 77 -13.19 -0.55 -4.43
C ARG A 77 -13.91 -0.52 -5.76
N TYR A 78 -14.07 0.67 -6.34
CA TYR A 78 -14.75 0.89 -7.62
C TYR A 78 -14.23 0.01 -8.77
N PRO A 79 -12.90 -0.25 -8.93
CA PRO A 79 -12.41 -1.14 -9.98
C PRO A 79 -12.88 -2.59 -9.84
N LEU A 80 -13.18 -3.03 -8.63
CA LEU A 80 -13.74 -4.35 -8.36
C LEU A 80 -15.27 -4.35 -8.41
N GLY A 81 -15.90 -3.21 -8.12
CA GLY A 81 -17.35 -3.10 -7.93
C GLY A 81 -17.85 -3.82 -6.69
N ASP A 82 -16.98 -4.06 -5.72
CA ASP A 82 -17.24 -4.84 -4.52
C ASP A 82 -16.28 -4.45 -3.39
N TYR A 83 -16.50 -5.01 -2.21
CA TYR A 83 -15.63 -4.87 -1.06
C TYR A 83 -14.43 -5.80 -1.15
N ILE A 84 -13.31 -5.33 -0.60
CA ILE A 84 -12.06 -6.06 -0.49
C ILE A 84 -11.41 -5.82 0.87
N TYR A 85 -10.72 -6.83 1.40
CA TYR A 85 -9.92 -6.70 2.60
C TYR A 85 -8.52 -6.22 2.27
N GLU A 86 -8.11 -5.17 2.98
CA GLU A 86 -6.80 -4.52 2.82
C GLU A 86 -6.23 -4.16 4.21
N PHE A 87 -4.97 -3.78 4.26
CA PHE A 87 -4.45 -3.01 5.39
C PHE A 87 -4.83 -1.54 5.23
N PRO A 88 -4.97 -0.77 6.32
CA PRO A 88 -5.05 0.69 6.25
C PRO A 88 -3.90 1.25 5.41
N ALA A 89 -4.20 2.19 4.51
CA ALA A 89 -3.23 2.70 3.55
C ALA A 89 -3.67 4.05 2.99
N GLY A 90 -2.74 4.98 2.87
CA GLY A 90 -3.03 6.28 2.29
C GLY A 90 -1.86 6.89 1.55
N LEU A 91 -2.03 8.11 1.06
CA LEU A 91 -1.00 8.82 0.31
C LEU A 91 -0.01 9.51 1.24
N VAL A 92 1.26 9.47 0.86
CA VAL A 92 2.31 10.29 1.51
C VAL A 92 2.28 11.69 0.90
N GLU A 93 2.00 12.71 1.71
CA GLU A 93 1.93 14.08 1.25
C GLU A 93 3.32 14.64 0.85
N PRO A 94 3.38 15.70 0.03
CA PRO A 94 4.65 16.30 -0.35
C PRO A 94 5.45 16.82 0.85
N GLY A 95 6.58 16.18 1.14
CA GLY A 95 7.47 16.56 2.26
C GLY A 95 7.14 15.87 3.58
N GLU A 96 6.09 15.06 3.62
CA GLU A 96 5.72 14.25 4.77
C GLU A 96 6.66 13.04 4.91
N ASP A 97 6.98 12.70 6.15
CA ASP A 97 7.69 11.46 6.48
C ASP A 97 6.73 10.25 6.37
N VAL A 98 7.25 9.12 5.94
CA VAL A 98 6.44 7.90 5.74
C VAL A 98 5.79 7.40 7.02
N ARG A 99 6.47 7.50 8.17
CA ARG A 99 5.92 7.08 9.47
C ARG A 99 4.84 8.05 9.94
N GLU A 100 5.06 9.35 9.75
CA GLU A 100 4.07 10.38 10.07
C GLU A 100 2.81 10.18 9.24
N ALA A 101 2.96 9.94 7.91
CA ALA A 101 1.84 9.56 7.04
C ALA A 101 1.11 8.31 7.55
N GLY A 102 1.83 7.26 7.93
CA GLY A 102 1.24 6.05 8.47
C GLY A 102 0.46 6.25 9.78
N ILE A 103 0.95 7.11 10.68
CA ILE A 103 0.25 7.46 11.92
C ILE A 103 -1.04 8.22 11.62
N ARG A 104 -0.97 9.21 10.74
CA ARG A 104 -2.11 10.02 10.31
C ARG A 104 -3.19 9.18 9.64
N GLU A 105 -2.84 8.40 8.62
CA GLU A 105 -3.76 7.57 7.85
C GLU A 105 -4.42 6.49 8.73
N MET A 106 -3.65 5.83 9.61
CA MET A 106 -4.22 4.87 10.55
C MET A 106 -5.30 5.52 11.43
N PHE A 107 -5.06 6.74 11.91
CA PHE A 107 -6.04 7.46 12.72
C PHE A 107 -7.25 7.91 11.90
N GLU A 108 -7.05 8.40 10.69
CA GLU A 108 -8.13 8.86 9.80
C GLU A 108 -9.05 7.70 9.39
N GLU A 109 -8.50 6.59 8.93
CA GLU A 109 -9.28 5.44 8.47
C GLU A 109 -9.90 4.61 9.60
N THR A 110 -9.22 4.50 10.75
CA THR A 110 -9.60 3.54 11.80
C THR A 110 -9.94 4.17 13.16
N GLY A 111 -9.59 5.44 13.40
CA GLY A 111 -9.71 6.09 14.70
C GLY A 111 -8.71 5.61 15.75
N MET A 112 -7.81 4.70 15.40
CA MET A 112 -6.89 4.05 16.34
C MET A 112 -5.55 4.79 16.41
N THR A 113 -4.92 4.74 17.59
CA THR A 113 -3.55 5.20 17.77
C THR A 113 -2.59 4.15 17.24
N PHE A 114 -1.66 4.57 16.38
CA PHE A 114 -0.63 3.70 15.80
C PHE A 114 0.75 4.11 16.30
N THR A 115 1.48 3.16 16.87
CA THR A 115 2.86 3.33 17.30
C THR A 115 3.77 2.52 16.38
N PRO A 116 4.43 3.18 15.40
CA PRO A 116 5.40 2.52 14.54
C PRO A 116 6.53 1.89 15.34
N ARG A 117 6.91 0.67 14.96
CA ARG A 117 8.07 0.00 15.52
C ARG A 117 9.34 0.50 14.83
N GLU A 118 10.37 0.79 15.61
CA GLU A 118 11.69 1.08 15.09
C GLU A 118 12.36 -0.18 14.53
N GLY A 119 13.13 -0.02 13.46
CA GLY A 119 13.94 -1.08 12.85
C GLY A 119 13.42 -1.57 11.51
N GLY A 120 14.37 -1.86 10.62
CA GLY A 120 14.14 -2.36 9.27
C GLY A 120 14.01 -1.25 8.20
N ASP A 121 14.64 -1.46 7.05
CA ASP A 121 14.58 -0.54 5.89
C ASP A 121 13.32 -0.76 5.03
N PHE A 122 12.17 -1.02 5.67
CA PHE A 122 10.90 -1.28 4.96
C PHE A 122 10.15 0.00 4.59
N GLU A 123 10.65 1.14 4.99
CA GLU A 123 10.11 2.46 4.64
C GLU A 123 10.48 2.90 3.21
N ARG A 124 11.40 2.17 2.55
CA ARG A 124 11.69 2.39 1.14
C ARG A 124 10.49 2.00 0.27
N PRO A 125 10.36 2.60 -0.93
CA PRO A 125 9.26 2.28 -1.82
C PRO A 125 9.35 0.85 -2.40
N PHE A 126 8.24 0.12 -2.31
CA PHE A 126 8.01 -1.13 -3.00
C PHE A 126 6.91 -0.94 -4.05
N PHE A 127 7.12 -1.46 -5.25
CA PHE A 127 6.14 -1.30 -6.32
C PHE A 127 4.94 -2.24 -6.11
N THR A 128 3.74 -1.71 -6.33
CA THR A 128 2.48 -2.45 -6.13
C THR A 128 2.18 -3.36 -7.32
N THR A 129 1.90 -2.79 -8.49
CA THR A 129 1.52 -3.52 -9.70
C THR A 129 2.30 -2.99 -10.91
N VAL A 130 3.64 -3.17 -10.89
CA VAL A 130 4.59 -2.54 -11.81
C VAL A 130 4.39 -2.91 -13.30
N GLY A 131 3.61 -3.95 -13.59
CA GLY A 131 3.20 -4.28 -14.96
C GLY A 131 2.14 -3.32 -15.54
N MET A 132 1.45 -2.53 -14.72
CA MET A 132 0.36 -1.64 -15.12
C MET A 132 0.54 -0.20 -14.64
N THR A 133 1.21 0.01 -13.52
CA THR A 133 1.38 1.31 -12.88
C THR A 133 2.81 1.47 -12.35
N ASP A 134 3.26 2.71 -12.21
CA ASP A 134 4.52 3.04 -11.52
C ASP A 134 4.33 3.32 -10.03
N GLU A 135 3.13 3.06 -9.49
CA GLU A 135 2.81 3.26 -8.09
C GLU A 135 3.70 2.42 -7.18
N SER A 136 4.12 3.03 -6.10
CA SER A 136 4.87 2.36 -5.04
C SER A 136 4.44 2.82 -3.67
N CYS A 137 4.47 1.90 -2.70
CA CYS A 137 4.15 2.18 -1.32
C CYS A 137 5.31 1.80 -0.41
N ALA A 138 5.47 2.53 0.68
CA ALA A 138 6.27 2.11 1.81
C ALA A 138 5.42 1.27 2.77
N MET A 139 6.06 0.48 3.61
CA MET A 139 5.39 -0.31 4.64
C MET A 139 5.83 0.15 6.02
N VAL A 140 4.88 0.45 6.89
CA VAL A 140 5.13 0.78 8.30
C VAL A 140 4.49 -0.28 9.18
N PHE A 141 5.31 -0.87 10.04
CA PHE A 141 4.91 -1.90 10.98
C PHE A 141 4.79 -1.31 12.38
N GLY A 142 3.77 -1.68 13.13
CA GLY A 142 3.58 -1.12 14.47
C GLY A 142 2.44 -1.76 15.24
N TYR A 143 2.19 -1.19 16.41
CA TYR A 143 1.12 -1.61 17.31
C TYR A 143 0.00 -0.58 17.31
N CYS A 144 -1.22 -1.08 17.36
CA CYS A 144 -2.43 -0.27 17.43
C CYS A 144 -3.09 -0.38 18.79
N GLU A 145 -3.59 0.75 19.28
CA GLU A 145 -4.34 0.87 20.54
C GLU A 145 -5.59 1.70 20.34
N GLY A 146 -6.54 1.57 21.25
CA GLY A 146 -7.81 2.29 21.21
C GLY A 146 -8.94 1.47 20.57
N GLU A 147 -10.12 2.06 20.50
CA GLU A 147 -11.30 1.43 19.91
C GLU A 147 -11.48 1.92 18.46
N PRO A 148 -11.82 1.01 17.54
CA PRO A 148 -12.07 1.38 16.14
C PRO A 148 -13.20 2.41 16.02
N SER A 149 -13.02 3.40 15.16
CA SER A 149 -13.99 4.44 14.86
C SER A 149 -13.89 4.87 13.41
N ASN A 150 -15.03 5.11 12.78
CA ASN A 150 -15.13 5.68 11.44
C ASN A 150 -15.41 7.19 11.42
N ALA A 151 -15.31 7.86 12.57
CA ALA A 151 -15.70 9.27 12.72
C ALA A 151 -14.76 10.23 11.94
N ASN A 152 -13.55 9.81 11.61
CA ASN A 152 -12.53 10.63 10.94
C ASN A 152 -12.39 10.33 9.45
N GLN A 153 -13.12 9.33 8.93
CA GLN A 153 -13.05 8.94 7.52
C GLN A 153 -13.53 10.04 6.59
N GLU A 154 -12.94 10.13 5.43
CA GLU A 154 -13.38 11.03 4.38
C GLU A 154 -14.74 10.60 3.80
N ALA A 155 -15.52 11.57 3.29
CA ALA A 155 -16.86 11.30 2.73
C ALA A 155 -16.84 10.34 1.50
N ALA A 156 -15.69 10.18 0.86
CA ALA A 156 -15.50 9.28 -0.29
C ALA A 156 -15.08 7.87 0.14
N GLU A 157 -14.79 7.66 1.41
CA GLU A 157 -14.34 6.39 1.96
C GLU A 157 -15.53 5.58 2.49
N ASP A 158 -15.64 4.36 2.03
CA ASP A 158 -16.59 3.36 2.55
C ASP A 158 -15.76 2.22 3.15
N ILE A 159 -15.31 2.47 4.39
CA ILE A 159 -14.35 1.63 5.13
C ILE A 159 -15.01 1.08 6.39
N GLN A 160 -14.85 -0.22 6.61
CA GLN A 160 -15.19 -0.92 7.84
C GLN A 160 -13.91 -1.45 8.48
N VAL A 161 -13.64 -1.06 9.72
CA VAL A 161 -12.46 -1.54 10.46
C VAL A 161 -12.73 -2.95 10.98
N VAL A 162 -11.77 -3.85 10.81
CA VAL A 162 -11.86 -5.25 11.22
C VAL A 162 -10.65 -5.62 12.07
N LEU A 163 -10.89 -5.95 13.34
CA LEU A 163 -9.88 -6.50 14.24
C LEU A 163 -9.88 -8.03 14.07
N ALA A 164 -9.05 -8.51 13.16
CA ALA A 164 -9.03 -9.91 12.74
C ALA A 164 -8.10 -10.75 13.61
N ASP A 165 -8.66 -11.67 14.37
CA ASP A 165 -7.88 -12.75 15.01
C ASP A 165 -7.48 -13.82 13.97
N ARG A 166 -6.80 -14.89 14.44
CA ARG A 166 -6.31 -15.95 13.53
C ARG A 166 -7.44 -16.70 12.84
N ASP A 167 -8.58 -16.88 13.46
CA ASP A 167 -9.70 -17.60 12.86
C ASP A 167 -10.42 -16.74 11.83
N GLU A 168 -10.62 -15.45 12.15
CA GLU A 168 -11.13 -14.47 11.19
C GLU A 168 -10.18 -14.28 10.00
N CYS A 169 -8.86 -14.23 10.23
CA CYS A 169 -7.87 -14.19 9.16
C CYS A 169 -7.95 -15.40 8.23
N ARG A 170 -8.19 -16.62 8.76
CA ARG A 170 -8.40 -17.82 7.94
C ARG A 170 -9.68 -17.74 7.12
N ARG A 171 -10.77 -17.26 7.73
CA ARG A 171 -12.05 -17.05 7.04
C ARG A 171 -11.88 -16.05 5.89
N ILE A 172 -11.29 -14.90 6.17
CA ILE A 172 -11.04 -13.84 5.17
C ILE A 172 -10.27 -14.39 3.97
N LEU A 173 -9.15 -15.07 4.19
CA LEU A 173 -8.34 -15.63 3.10
C LEU A 173 -9.09 -16.67 2.25
N LYS A 174 -10.08 -17.36 2.83
CA LYS A 174 -10.81 -18.45 2.16
C LYS A 174 -12.07 -17.97 1.44
N GLU A 175 -12.74 -16.96 1.97
CA GLU A 175 -14.13 -16.66 1.62
C GLU A 175 -14.31 -15.26 1.02
N GLU A 176 -13.33 -14.36 1.17
CA GLU A 176 -13.47 -12.95 0.82
C GLU A 176 -12.49 -12.51 -0.27
N ASN A 177 -12.76 -11.36 -0.89
CA ASN A 177 -11.78 -10.69 -1.72
C ASN A 177 -10.68 -10.10 -0.84
N VAL A 178 -9.43 -10.38 -1.15
CA VAL A 178 -8.26 -9.89 -0.41
C VAL A 178 -7.22 -9.36 -1.39
N ALA A 179 -6.67 -8.17 -1.13
CA ALA A 179 -5.55 -7.65 -1.91
C ALA A 179 -4.30 -8.52 -1.70
N ILE A 180 -3.45 -8.63 -2.72
CA ILE A 180 -2.37 -9.63 -2.73
C ILE A 180 -1.36 -9.43 -1.59
N MET A 181 -0.97 -8.18 -1.31
CA MET A 181 0.00 -7.91 -0.24
C MET A 181 -0.58 -8.23 1.14
N PRO A 182 -1.82 -7.78 1.51
CA PRO A 182 -2.50 -8.24 2.70
C PRO A 182 -2.60 -9.76 2.80
N ALA A 183 -2.89 -10.47 1.72
CA ALA A 183 -2.97 -11.93 1.74
C ALA A 183 -1.65 -12.56 2.22
N TYR A 184 -0.49 -12.12 1.70
CA TYR A 184 0.82 -12.61 2.14
C TYR A 184 1.10 -12.26 3.60
N MET A 185 0.77 -11.06 4.04
CA MET A 185 1.02 -10.63 5.41
C MET A 185 0.09 -11.32 6.42
N ILE A 186 -1.15 -11.63 6.04
CA ILE A 186 -2.06 -12.45 6.84
C ILE A 186 -1.49 -13.87 6.97
N MET A 187 -0.97 -14.46 5.89
CA MET A 187 -0.31 -15.77 5.95
C MET A 187 0.92 -15.74 6.88
N HIS A 188 1.70 -14.66 6.86
CA HIS A 188 2.81 -14.45 7.79
C HIS A 188 2.31 -14.41 9.24
N PHE A 189 1.27 -13.64 9.54
CA PHE A 189 0.63 -13.57 10.86
C PHE A 189 0.17 -14.95 11.33
N LEU A 190 -0.49 -15.71 10.48
CA LEU A 190 -0.98 -17.05 10.81
C LEU A 190 0.15 -18.04 11.14
N ASN A 191 1.35 -17.84 10.61
CA ASN A 191 2.52 -18.68 10.85
C ASN A 191 3.45 -18.17 11.96
N SER A 192 3.27 -16.95 12.48
CA SER A 192 4.06 -16.44 13.60
C SER A 192 3.65 -17.14 14.89
N ALA A 193 4.63 -17.56 15.71
CA ALA A 193 4.38 -18.26 16.98
C ALA A 193 4.28 -17.31 18.19
N GLY A 194 4.77 -16.09 18.05
CA GLY A 194 4.83 -15.05 19.10
C GLY A 194 4.37 -13.70 18.55
N ASP A 195 5.13 -12.66 18.90
CA ASP A 195 4.89 -11.31 18.36
C ASP A 195 5.00 -11.33 16.82
N PRO A 196 3.95 -10.97 16.09
CA PRO A 196 3.96 -10.95 14.63
C PRO A 196 5.02 -10.02 14.03
N LEU A 197 5.56 -9.08 14.82
CA LEU A 197 6.61 -8.14 14.40
C LEU A 197 8.02 -8.58 14.79
N GLU A 198 8.19 -9.77 15.38
CA GLU A 198 9.51 -10.27 15.82
C GLU A 198 10.49 -10.44 14.66
N PHE A 199 10.00 -10.72 13.46
CA PHE A 199 10.82 -10.84 12.25
C PHE A 199 11.61 -9.57 11.92
N LEU A 200 11.15 -8.40 12.36
CA LEU A 200 11.87 -7.14 12.18
C LEU A 200 13.19 -7.08 12.98
N ASN A 201 13.32 -7.87 14.04
CA ASN A 201 14.56 -7.95 14.83
C ASN A 201 15.68 -8.73 14.14
N SER A 202 15.33 -9.66 13.28
CA SER A 202 16.27 -10.53 12.56
C SER A 202 16.62 -10.03 11.16
N ALA A 203 16.01 -8.91 10.75
CA ALA A 203 16.23 -8.31 9.44
C ALA A 203 17.53 -7.48 9.44
N GLU A 204 18.68 -8.16 9.42
CA GLU A 204 19.91 -7.60 8.84
C GLU A 204 19.75 -7.75 7.31
N PHE A 205 19.16 -6.75 6.65
CA PHE A 205 19.06 -6.69 5.19
C PHE A 205 20.06 -5.71 4.62
#